data_fd0f73dd4dad692bc30778fa6fb0ebe1
#
_entry.id   fd0f73dd4dad692bc30778fa6fb0ebe1
#
_cell.length_a   1.000
_cell.length_b   1.000
_cell.length_c   1.000
_cell.angle_alpha   90.00
_cell.angle_beta   90.00
_cell.angle_gamma   90.00
#
_symmetry.space_group_name_H-M   'P 1'
#
loop_
_entity.id
_entity.type
_entity.pdbx_description
1 polymer ?
#
loop_
_entity_poly.entity_id
_entity_poly.type
_entity_poly.pdbx_seq_one_letter_code
_entity_poly.pdbx_strand_id
1 'polypeptide(L)'
;MKTERPWGWYDVIDQGDRYKVKNIMVKPGQRLSLQKHHHRTEHWIVVSGTAEVQLNNDRQLLGENQSTYIPLGCVHRLSNPGKIPLNIIEVQSGPYLEEDDIERFEDDHGRVDK
;
A
#
# COMPACT_ATOMS: atom_id res chain seq x y z
N MET A 1 15.27 4.97 -6.45
CA MET A 1 14.84 4.65 -7.83
C MET A 1 13.40 4.19 -7.83
N LYS A 2 12.59 4.77 -8.70
CA LYS A 2 11.16 4.43 -8.77
C LYS A 2 10.92 3.13 -9.50
N THR A 3 10.03 2.30 -8.95
CA THR A 3 9.54 1.10 -9.61
C THR A 3 8.15 1.42 -10.18
N GLU A 4 8.03 1.41 -11.50
CA GLU A 4 6.79 1.74 -12.20
C GLU A 4 5.80 0.56 -12.15
N ARG A 5 4.52 0.89 -11.96
CA ARG A 5 3.41 -0.06 -11.94
C ARG A 5 2.24 0.54 -12.70
N PRO A 6 1.28 -0.27 -13.16
CA PRO A 6 0.11 0.27 -13.88
C PRO A 6 -0.68 1.30 -13.08
N TRP A 7 -0.70 1.19 -11.75
CA TRP A 7 -1.45 2.10 -10.88
C TRP A 7 -0.63 3.33 -10.45
N GLY A 8 0.68 3.40 -10.72
CA GLY A 8 1.54 4.49 -10.30
C GLY A 8 2.98 4.04 -10.16
N TRP A 9 3.61 4.35 -9.03
CA TRP A 9 4.99 3.93 -8.76
C TRP A 9 5.25 3.87 -7.26
N TYR A 10 6.34 3.19 -6.89
CA TYR A 10 6.88 3.26 -5.54
C TYR A 10 8.40 3.39 -5.58
N ASP A 11 8.96 3.92 -4.50
CA ASP A 11 10.39 4.11 -4.31
C ASP A 11 10.75 3.70 -2.89
N VAL A 12 11.73 2.80 -2.75
CA VAL A 12 12.26 2.44 -1.43
C VAL A 12 13.24 3.52 -1.01
N ILE A 13 12.88 4.29 0.01
CA ILE A 13 13.68 5.45 0.44
C ILE A 13 14.55 5.17 1.65
N ASP A 14 14.28 4.12 2.42
CA ASP A 14 15.12 3.67 3.51
C ASP A 14 14.82 2.21 3.82
N GLN A 15 15.80 1.50 4.38
CA GLN A 15 15.67 0.08 4.64
C GLN A 15 16.71 -0.36 5.68
N GLY A 16 16.25 -1.14 6.67
CA GLY A 16 17.09 -1.76 7.67
C GLY A 16 16.75 -3.25 7.82
N ASP A 17 17.24 -3.88 8.87
CA ASP A 17 17.04 -5.32 9.07
C ASP A 17 15.57 -5.69 9.28
N ARG A 18 14.82 -4.81 9.93
CA ARG A 18 13.43 -5.09 10.32
C ARG A 18 12.46 -4.02 9.86
N TYR A 19 12.86 -3.14 8.96
CA TYR A 19 11.96 -2.13 8.41
C TYR A 19 12.32 -1.76 6.98
N LYS A 20 11.31 -1.30 6.25
CA LYS A 20 11.45 -0.74 4.90
C LYS A 20 10.49 0.43 4.78
N VAL A 21 10.97 1.55 4.25
CA VAL A 21 10.16 2.74 4.04
C VAL A 21 10.01 2.98 2.56
N LYS A 22 8.76 3.13 2.11
CA LYS A 22 8.45 3.42 0.70
C LYS A 22 7.72 4.73 0.56
N ASN A 23 8.03 5.43 -0.52
CA ASN A 23 7.21 6.52 -1.04
C ASN A 23 6.36 5.93 -2.17
N ILE A 24 5.04 6.04 -2.07
CA ILE A 24 4.11 5.42 -3.03
C ILE A 24 3.24 6.50 -3.64
N MET A 25 3.13 6.49 -4.97
CA MET A 25 2.21 7.35 -5.71
C MET A 25 1.17 6.50 -6.42
N VAL A 26 -0.10 6.84 -6.22
CA VAL A 26 -1.22 6.17 -6.90
C VAL A 26 -1.91 7.18 -7.80
N LYS A 27 -2.02 6.85 -9.08
CA LYS A 27 -2.70 7.70 -10.06
C LYS A 27 -4.18 7.87 -9.72
N PRO A 28 -4.80 8.99 -10.10
CA PRO A 28 -6.23 9.19 -9.89
C PRO A 28 -7.05 8.03 -10.46
N GLY A 29 -8.00 7.53 -9.67
CA GLY A 29 -8.88 6.45 -10.08
C GLY A 29 -8.26 5.06 -10.07
N GLN A 30 -7.01 4.92 -9.73
CA GLN A 30 -6.33 3.62 -9.69
C GLN A 30 -6.28 3.07 -8.28
N ARG A 31 -6.00 1.77 -8.19
CA ARG A 31 -5.86 1.08 -6.91
C ARG A 31 -4.88 -0.08 -7.03
N LEU A 32 -4.29 -0.44 -5.90
CA LEU A 32 -3.45 -1.62 -5.78
C LEU A 32 -4.33 -2.86 -5.67
N SER A 33 -3.70 -4.03 -5.67
CA SER A 33 -4.43 -5.29 -5.49
C SER A 33 -5.01 -5.38 -4.07
N LEU A 34 -6.07 -6.17 -3.94
CA LEU A 34 -6.55 -6.61 -2.64
C LEU A 34 -5.62 -7.73 -2.19
N GLN A 35 -4.93 -7.54 -1.07
CA GLN A 35 -3.78 -8.37 -0.72
C GLN A 35 -3.60 -8.52 0.78
N LYS A 36 -2.78 -9.48 1.19
CA LYS A 36 -2.30 -9.58 2.56
C LYS A 36 -0.82 -10.01 2.59
N HIS A 37 -0.17 -9.73 3.72
CA HIS A 37 1.21 -10.12 3.97
C HIS A 37 1.27 -10.99 5.23
N HIS A 38 2.13 -12.01 5.20
CA HIS A 38 2.21 -12.99 6.28
C HIS A 38 3.32 -12.70 7.29
N HIS A 39 4.28 -11.83 6.94
CA HIS A 39 5.48 -11.63 7.73
C HIS A 39 5.74 -10.18 8.12
N ARG A 40 4.90 -9.24 7.69
CA ARG A 40 5.10 -7.82 7.99
C ARG A 40 3.80 -7.11 8.30
N THR A 41 3.92 -6.05 9.09
CA THR A 41 2.87 -5.05 9.30
C THR A 41 3.22 -3.79 8.53
N GLU A 42 2.26 -2.88 8.36
CA GLU A 42 2.49 -1.63 7.64
C GLU A 42 1.82 -0.47 8.35
N HIS A 43 2.44 0.71 8.24
CA HIS A 43 1.83 1.98 8.61
C HIS A 43 1.81 2.85 7.36
N TRP A 44 0.68 3.47 7.08
CA TRP A 44 0.52 4.35 5.93
C TRP A 44 0.16 5.75 6.40
N ILE A 45 0.87 6.75 5.87
CA ILE A 45 0.63 8.17 6.17
C ILE A 45 0.35 8.87 4.86
N VAL A 46 -0.80 9.55 4.76
CA VAL A 46 -1.14 10.32 3.56
C VAL A 46 -0.37 11.63 3.57
N VAL A 47 0.44 11.84 2.55
CA VAL A 47 1.21 13.08 2.37
C VAL A 47 0.40 14.09 1.58
N SER A 48 -0.22 13.65 0.47
CA SER A 48 -1.08 14.51 -0.35
C SER A 48 -2.13 13.67 -1.07
N GLY A 49 -3.27 14.27 -1.34
CA GLY A 49 -4.40 13.60 -1.96
C GLY A 49 -5.31 12.94 -0.94
N THR A 50 -6.16 12.04 -1.41
CA THR A 50 -7.11 11.29 -0.60
C THR A 50 -6.95 9.81 -0.84
N ALA A 51 -6.84 9.03 0.23
CA ALA A 51 -6.74 7.58 0.17
C ALA A 51 -8.05 6.94 0.62
N GLU A 52 -8.50 5.92 -0.11
CA GLU A 52 -9.47 4.98 0.41
C GLU A 52 -8.71 3.75 0.83
N VAL A 53 -8.86 3.36 2.11
CA VAL A 53 -8.18 2.22 2.68
C VAL A 53 -9.22 1.17 3.04
N GLN A 54 -9.05 -0.03 2.49
CA GLN A 54 -9.86 -1.19 2.86
C GLN A 54 -9.04 -2.06 3.82
N LEU A 55 -9.62 -2.36 4.99
CA LEU A 55 -9.04 -3.29 5.98
C LEU A 55 -10.09 -4.36 6.25
N ASN A 56 -9.85 -5.56 5.75
CA ASN A 56 -10.84 -6.64 5.74
C ASN A 56 -12.12 -6.16 5.03
N ASN A 57 -13.24 -6.06 5.76
CA ASN A 57 -14.51 -5.58 5.19
C ASN A 57 -14.78 -4.10 5.45
N ASP A 58 -13.90 -3.44 6.20
CA ASP A 58 -14.07 -2.03 6.55
C ASP A 58 -13.37 -1.13 5.54
N ARG A 59 -13.96 0.04 5.27
CA ARG A 59 -13.37 1.04 4.40
C ARG A 59 -13.37 2.39 5.09
N GLN A 60 -12.28 3.15 4.89
CA GLN A 60 -12.18 4.49 5.44
C GLN A 60 -11.49 5.41 4.42
N LEU A 61 -11.83 6.70 4.50
CA LEU A 61 -11.17 7.73 3.71
C LEU A 61 -10.17 8.45 4.61
N LEU A 62 -8.96 8.65 4.11
CA LEU A 62 -7.91 9.37 4.80
C LEU A 62 -7.48 10.56 3.94
N GLY A 63 -7.39 11.73 4.56
CA GLY A 63 -6.83 12.92 3.94
C GLY A 63 -5.40 13.17 4.41
N GLU A 64 -4.86 14.32 4.04
CA GLU A 64 -3.48 14.70 4.36
C GLU A 64 -3.22 14.64 5.87
N ASN A 65 -2.07 14.12 6.24
CA ASN A 65 -1.59 13.91 7.61
C ASN A 65 -2.34 12.84 8.40
N GLN A 66 -3.33 12.19 7.80
CA GLN A 66 -3.98 11.04 8.44
C GLN A 66 -3.21 9.77 8.13
N SER A 67 -3.35 8.78 9.01
CA SER A 67 -2.58 7.54 8.92
C SER A 67 -3.41 6.36 9.37
N THR A 68 -2.95 5.17 8.99
CA THR A 68 -3.59 3.92 9.41
C THR A 68 -2.53 2.85 9.61
N TYR A 69 -2.88 1.86 10.44
CA TYR A 69 -2.06 0.69 10.70
C TYR A 69 -2.68 -0.53 10.01
N ILE A 70 -1.84 -1.30 9.31
CA ILE A 70 -2.24 -2.53 8.65
C ILE A 70 -1.67 -3.70 9.46
N PRO A 71 -2.49 -4.44 10.21
CA PRO A 71 -2.01 -5.57 11.01
C PRO A 71 -1.50 -6.73 10.15
N LEU A 72 -0.68 -7.56 10.76
CA LEU A 72 -0.22 -8.79 10.15
C LEU A 72 -1.41 -9.64 9.71
N GLY A 73 -1.38 -10.16 8.48
CA GLY A 73 -2.44 -11.03 7.96
C GLY A 73 -3.74 -10.34 7.59
N CYS A 74 -3.82 -9.02 7.74
CA CYS A 74 -5.03 -8.27 7.37
C CYS A 74 -5.13 -8.16 5.84
N VAL A 75 -6.29 -8.49 5.30
CA VAL A 75 -6.59 -8.27 3.88
C VAL A 75 -6.83 -6.78 3.68
N HIS A 76 -6.09 -6.16 2.77
CA HIS A 76 -6.14 -4.71 2.61
C HIS A 76 -5.94 -4.27 1.17
N ARG A 77 -6.38 -3.03 0.90
CA ARG A 77 -6.24 -2.40 -0.43
C ARG A 77 -6.14 -0.90 -0.27
N LEU A 78 -5.24 -0.30 -1.04
CA LEU A 78 -5.08 1.15 -1.17
C LEU A 78 -5.67 1.58 -2.51
N SER A 79 -6.54 2.60 -2.48
CA SER A 79 -7.17 3.16 -3.68
C SER A 79 -7.06 4.67 -3.66
N ASN A 80 -6.99 5.26 -4.85
CA ASN A 80 -7.09 6.71 -5.02
C ASN A 80 -8.45 7.04 -5.64
N PRO A 81 -9.44 7.45 -4.83
CA PRO A 81 -10.76 7.79 -5.34
C PRO A 81 -10.84 9.22 -5.90
N GLY A 82 -9.78 9.99 -5.74
CA GLY A 82 -9.75 11.42 -6.09
C GLY A 82 -9.36 11.68 -7.54
N LYS A 83 -9.13 12.97 -7.83
CA LYS A 83 -8.78 13.45 -9.17
C LYS A 83 -7.35 13.94 -9.27
N ILE A 84 -6.61 13.92 -8.18
CA ILE A 84 -5.18 14.26 -8.14
C ILE A 84 -4.38 13.04 -7.69
N PRO A 85 -3.07 13.00 -7.97
CA PRO A 85 -2.23 11.91 -7.48
C PRO A 85 -2.29 11.79 -5.96
N LEU A 86 -2.34 10.55 -5.48
CA LEU A 86 -2.23 10.25 -4.06
C LEU A 86 -0.78 9.89 -3.76
N ASN A 87 -0.23 10.52 -2.73
CA ASN A 87 1.11 10.20 -2.26
C ASN A 87 1.07 9.76 -0.80
N ILE A 88 1.59 8.58 -0.52
CA ILE A 88 1.70 8.07 0.86
C ILE A 88 3.14 7.67 1.17
N ILE A 89 3.46 7.69 2.47
CA ILE A 89 4.66 7.07 3.00
C ILE A 89 4.22 5.80 3.73
N GLU A 90 4.84 4.70 3.36
CA GLU A 90 4.57 3.39 3.96
C GLU A 90 5.78 2.94 4.75
N VAL A 91 5.58 2.52 5.99
CA VAL A 91 6.61 1.88 6.82
C VAL A 91 6.21 0.42 7.00
N GLN A 92 7.03 -0.48 6.47
CA GLN A 92 6.89 -1.92 6.66
C GLN A 92 7.77 -2.36 7.83
N SER A 93 7.26 -3.22 8.69
CA SER A 93 7.98 -3.72 9.86
C SER A 93 7.81 -5.22 9.97
N GLY A 94 8.91 -5.95 10.19
CA GLY A 94 8.85 -7.38 10.38
C GLY A 94 10.15 -8.09 10.06
N PRO A 95 10.17 -9.43 10.23
CA PRO A 95 11.38 -10.23 10.02
C PRO A 95 11.66 -10.54 8.55
N TYR A 96 10.69 -10.35 7.66
CA TYR A 96 10.83 -10.64 6.24
C TYR A 96 10.12 -9.56 5.43
N LEU A 97 10.86 -8.83 4.61
CA LEU A 97 10.37 -7.63 3.92
C LEU A 97 10.49 -7.72 2.40
N GLU A 98 10.66 -8.93 1.85
CA GLU A 98 10.76 -9.13 0.40
C GLU A 98 9.38 -9.02 -0.25
N GLU A 99 9.35 -8.67 -1.54
CA GLU A 99 8.10 -8.41 -2.26
C GLU A 99 7.30 -9.67 -2.56
N ASP A 100 7.87 -10.86 -2.35
CA ASP A 100 7.13 -12.11 -2.51
C ASP A 100 6.28 -12.48 -1.29
N ASP A 101 6.37 -11.72 -0.19
CA ASP A 101 5.47 -11.87 0.96
C ASP A 101 4.13 -11.20 0.66
N ILE A 102 3.39 -11.77 -0.28
CA ILE A 102 2.13 -11.23 -0.73
C ILE A 102 1.21 -12.34 -1.23
N GLU A 103 -0.05 -12.25 -0.85
CA GLU A 103 -1.12 -13.05 -1.42
C GLU A 103 -2.17 -12.08 -1.96
N ARG A 104 -2.46 -12.16 -3.27
CA ARG A 104 -3.40 -11.26 -3.95
C ARG A 104 -4.73 -11.97 -4.16
N PHE A 105 -5.81 -11.28 -3.80
CA PHE A 105 -7.18 -11.80 -3.94
C PHE A 105 -7.90 -11.18 -5.13
N GLU A 106 -7.64 -9.89 -5.41
CA GLU A 106 -8.17 -9.15 -6.55
C GLU A 106 -7.08 -8.23 -7.06
N ASP A 107 -6.93 -8.15 -8.37
CA ASP A 107 -5.97 -7.25 -8.99
C ASP A 107 -6.52 -6.81 -10.34
N ASP A 108 -6.73 -5.50 -10.52
CA ASP A 108 -7.20 -4.92 -11.77
C ASP A 108 -6.25 -5.18 -12.93
N HIS A 109 -5.02 -5.59 -12.64
CA HIS A 109 -3.95 -5.81 -13.61
C HIS A 109 -3.57 -7.29 -13.78
N GLY A 110 -4.41 -8.21 -13.26
CA GLY A 110 -4.32 -9.64 -13.56
C GLY A 110 -3.32 -10.48 -12.77
N ARG A 111 -2.81 -10.00 -11.64
CA ARG A 111 -1.80 -10.71 -10.84
C ARG A 111 -2.39 -11.47 -9.66
N VAL A 112 -3.55 -12.08 -9.81
CA VAL A 112 -4.19 -12.81 -8.70
C VAL A 112 -3.49 -14.14 -8.47
N ASP A 113 -3.12 -14.42 -7.22
CA ASP A 113 -2.54 -15.67 -6.78
C ASP A 113 -3.64 -16.74 -6.69
N LYS A 114 -3.30 -17.94 -7.05
CA LYS A 114 -4.25 -19.06 -7.06
C LYS A 114 -3.81 -20.17 -6.13
#